data_1d4646e4d06875a35326ebb70ca93cd9
#
_entry.id   1d4646e4d06875a35326ebb70ca93cd9
#
_cell.length_a   1.000
_cell.length_b   1.000
_cell.length_c   1.000
_cell.angle_alpha   90.00
_cell.angle_beta   90.00
_cell.angle_gamma   90.00
#
_symmetry.space_group_name_H-M   'P 1'
#
loop_
_entity.id
_entity.type
_entity.pdbx_description
1 polymer ?
#
loop_
_entity_poly.entity_id
_entity_poly.type
_entity_poly.pdbx_seq_one_letter_code
_entity_poly.pdbx_strand_id
1 'polypeptide(L)'
;MKNTLFRRQFLLTAGLILLSFILLAASFTTLSYRYMVREKKESMAENVSYAASMTQVILQRGFDPAEDAFPIYGPALSHISDSDLVLCDASGTVLRYVADGTDDPDYVGSVISSDVTSQMINNGIYSGMSDLGIYSGVHFAAGAPICLQTGLGESVQYFIFMTASATDLVVLWKSLATLFFFVAVIVMCVACIACSIFSMQQVKPLREMADVVRRFGMGEYDVRVDDTGRKDEIGDLSAAFNAMADSIASSEKRRQEFVANISHELKTPMTTISGFTNGILDGTIPPEKVNDSLQAISSETARLSRLVRRMLDVSALQARESVQSQVEFDISETMVQVMISLEGKIKSRQLDMDVHIPDDPVRVWGDPDGITQVCYNLLDNAAKFAAPGTAIAVTITTKGTKAYISVKNQGETIPPDELNMIFDRFHKSDRSRSIDKEGVGLGLYIVKTILNNHKENITVTSKDGVTEFIFTLTLAG
;
A
#
# COMPACT_ATOMS: atom_id res chain seq x y z
N MET A 1 8.08 -17.79 -21.05
CA MET A 1 8.72 -17.02 -19.95
C MET A 1 7.65 -16.19 -19.27
N LYS A 2 7.31 -16.47 -17.99
CA LYS A 2 6.29 -15.72 -17.25
C LYS A 2 6.70 -14.25 -17.12
N ASN A 3 5.86 -13.31 -17.60
CA ASN A 3 6.02 -11.88 -17.35
C ASN A 3 5.80 -11.63 -15.85
N THR A 4 6.89 -11.60 -15.11
CA THR A 4 6.82 -11.24 -13.68
C THR A 4 6.61 -9.73 -13.54
N LEU A 5 5.90 -9.30 -12.49
CA LEU A 5 5.67 -7.89 -12.17
C LEU A 5 6.99 -7.10 -12.17
N PHE A 6 8.06 -7.70 -11.61
CA PHE A 6 9.43 -7.16 -11.63
C PHE A 6 9.88 -6.80 -13.05
N ARG A 7 9.79 -7.75 -14.00
CA ARG A 7 10.27 -7.52 -15.38
C ARG A 7 9.49 -6.40 -16.06
N ARG A 8 8.18 -6.34 -15.86
CA ARG A 8 7.34 -5.30 -16.44
C ARG A 8 7.67 -3.92 -15.87
N GLN A 9 7.80 -3.80 -14.56
CA GLN A 9 8.16 -2.56 -13.90
C GLN A 9 9.56 -2.10 -14.26
N PHE A 10 10.55 -3.02 -14.23
CA PHE A 10 11.93 -2.72 -14.62
C PHE A 10 12.02 -2.26 -16.07
N LEU A 11 11.37 -2.94 -17.03
CA LEU A 11 11.41 -2.55 -18.44
C LEU A 11 10.73 -1.19 -18.69
N LEU A 12 9.65 -0.88 -18.00
CA LEU A 12 8.99 0.43 -18.12
C LEU A 12 9.87 1.56 -17.58
N THR A 13 10.44 1.41 -16.39
CA THR A 13 11.30 2.44 -15.80
C THR A 13 12.63 2.59 -16.54
N ALA A 14 13.29 1.50 -16.91
CA ALA A 14 14.51 1.51 -17.69
C ALA A 14 14.27 2.11 -19.11
N GLY A 15 13.15 1.79 -19.74
CA GLY A 15 12.76 2.37 -21.03
C GLY A 15 12.52 3.88 -20.95
N LEU A 16 11.89 4.35 -19.89
CA LEU A 16 11.64 5.76 -19.67
C LEU A 16 12.95 6.54 -19.40
N ILE A 17 13.85 5.97 -18.62
CA ILE A 17 15.20 6.50 -18.39
C ILE A 17 15.98 6.58 -19.71
N LEU A 18 15.99 5.50 -20.51
CA LEU A 18 16.66 5.48 -21.80
C LEU A 18 16.10 6.55 -22.74
N LEU A 19 14.79 6.68 -22.83
CA LEU A 19 14.14 7.71 -23.66
C LEU A 19 14.54 9.12 -23.22
N SER A 20 14.56 9.39 -21.92
CA SER A 20 14.97 10.70 -21.39
C SER A 20 16.43 11.03 -21.72
N PHE A 21 17.34 10.04 -21.66
CA PHE A 21 18.74 10.21 -22.06
C PHE A 21 18.90 10.46 -23.55
N ILE A 22 18.15 9.78 -24.41
CA ILE A 22 18.15 10.02 -25.86
C ILE A 22 17.71 11.46 -26.17
N LEU A 23 16.63 11.92 -25.54
CA LEU A 23 16.14 13.30 -25.73
C LEU A 23 17.14 14.33 -25.21
N LEU A 24 17.75 14.07 -24.04
CA LEU A 24 18.78 14.95 -23.47
C LEU A 24 20.01 15.02 -24.38
N ALA A 25 20.48 13.88 -24.89
CA ALA A 25 21.62 13.83 -25.81
C ALA A 25 21.35 14.58 -27.13
N ALA A 26 20.16 14.37 -27.72
CA ALA A 26 19.76 15.09 -28.93
C ALA A 26 19.67 16.59 -28.71
N SER A 27 19.10 17.01 -27.58
CA SER A 27 19.01 18.43 -27.20
C SER A 27 20.38 19.02 -26.96
N PHE A 28 21.23 18.36 -26.17
CA PHE A 28 22.58 18.82 -25.85
C PHE A 28 23.43 18.97 -27.11
N THR A 29 23.47 17.97 -27.99
CA THR A 29 24.27 18.04 -29.22
C THR A 29 23.82 19.15 -30.13
N THR A 30 22.50 19.33 -30.29
CA THR A 30 21.95 20.38 -31.17
C THR A 30 22.19 21.80 -30.60
N LEU A 31 21.92 22.00 -29.31
CA LEU A 31 22.06 23.30 -28.65
C LEU A 31 23.51 23.67 -28.50
N SER A 32 24.39 22.74 -28.10
CA SER A 32 25.83 22.99 -27.96
C SER A 32 26.47 23.38 -29.28
N TYR A 33 26.15 22.66 -30.37
CA TYR A 33 26.65 23.01 -31.69
C TYR A 33 26.18 24.39 -32.15
N ARG A 34 24.88 24.71 -32.02
CA ARG A 34 24.30 26.01 -32.39
C ARG A 34 24.91 27.15 -31.57
N TYR A 35 25.14 26.92 -30.27
CA TYR A 35 25.75 27.92 -29.40
C TYR A 35 27.19 28.21 -29.84
N MET A 36 28.01 27.16 -30.06
CA MET A 36 29.39 27.36 -30.50
C MET A 36 29.53 28.07 -31.83
N VAL A 37 28.66 27.73 -32.81
CA VAL A 37 28.65 28.38 -34.11
C VAL A 37 28.27 29.86 -33.98
N ARG A 38 27.26 30.15 -33.16
CA ARG A 38 26.81 31.52 -32.94
C ARG A 38 27.90 32.38 -32.24
N GLU A 39 28.46 31.84 -31.17
CA GLU A 39 29.52 32.47 -30.38
C GLU A 39 30.73 32.83 -31.25
N LYS A 40 31.20 31.86 -32.08
CA LYS A 40 32.35 32.10 -32.97
C LYS A 40 32.02 33.19 -33.99
N LYS A 41 30.82 33.20 -34.60
CA LYS A 41 30.41 34.24 -35.55
C LYS A 41 30.32 35.62 -34.93
N GLU A 42 29.72 35.73 -33.74
CA GLU A 42 29.59 37.00 -33.01
C GLU A 42 30.97 37.55 -32.60
N SER A 43 31.84 36.70 -32.05
CA SER A 43 33.18 37.05 -31.66
C SER A 43 34.06 37.52 -32.87
N MET A 44 33.95 36.78 -33.99
CA MET A 44 34.70 37.16 -35.19
C MET A 44 34.18 38.47 -35.79
N ALA A 45 32.88 38.73 -35.81
CA ALA A 45 32.29 39.97 -36.30
C ALA A 45 32.71 41.18 -35.43
N GLU A 46 32.78 41.00 -34.12
CA GLU A 46 33.28 42.03 -33.20
C GLU A 46 34.78 42.31 -33.43
N ASN A 47 35.60 41.25 -33.47
CA ASN A 47 37.04 41.39 -33.66
C ASN A 47 37.41 42.02 -35.02
N VAL A 48 36.70 41.65 -36.12
CA VAL A 48 36.93 42.26 -37.44
C VAL A 48 36.52 43.74 -37.45
N SER A 49 35.49 44.14 -36.72
CA SER A 49 35.09 45.52 -36.57
C SER A 49 36.16 46.32 -35.85
N TYR A 50 36.79 45.79 -34.81
CA TYR A 50 37.94 46.40 -34.14
C TYR A 50 39.13 46.50 -35.07
N ALA A 51 39.48 45.45 -35.82
CA ALA A 51 40.55 45.48 -36.80
C ALA A 51 40.35 46.53 -37.91
N ALA A 52 39.10 46.57 -38.42
CA ALA A 52 38.75 47.61 -39.46
C ALA A 52 38.86 49.02 -38.91
N SER A 53 38.38 49.27 -37.69
CA SER A 53 38.47 50.58 -37.05
C SER A 53 39.92 51.05 -36.85
N MET A 54 40.79 50.12 -36.38
CA MET A 54 42.24 50.40 -36.24
C MET A 54 42.87 50.72 -37.57
N THR A 55 42.59 49.91 -38.60
CA THR A 55 43.14 50.09 -39.94
C THR A 55 42.65 51.41 -40.57
N GLN A 56 41.38 51.80 -40.36
CA GLN A 56 40.81 53.02 -40.84
C GLN A 56 41.47 54.24 -40.21
N VAL A 57 41.79 54.23 -38.93
CA VAL A 57 42.51 55.37 -38.29
C VAL A 57 43.92 55.54 -38.88
N ILE A 58 44.58 54.44 -39.20
CA ILE A 58 45.92 54.47 -39.81
C ILE A 58 45.87 55.00 -41.22
N LEU A 59 44.91 54.57 -42.01
CA LEU A 59 44.67 55.05 -43.34
C LEU A 59 44.37 56.61 -43.36
N GLN A 60 43.55 57.08 -42.41
CA GLN A 60 43.24 58.51 -42.27
C GLN A 60 44.45 59.37 -41.90
N ARG A 61 45.47 58.79 -41.27
CA ARG A 61 46.73 59.45 -40.96
C ARG A 61 47.72 59.47 -42.12
N GLY A 62 47.35 58.90 -43.28
CA GLY A 62 48.18 58.93 -44.50
C GLY A 62 49.24 57.81 -44.55
N PHE A 63 49.15 56.77 -43.68
CA PHE A 63 50.00 55.63 -43.73
C PHE A 63 49.35 54.50 -44.57
N ASP A 64 50.18 53.68 -45.22
CA ASP A 64 49.68 52.50 -45.94
C ASP A 64 49.38 51.38 -44.94
N PRO A 65 48.11 50.98 -44.81
CA PRO A 65 47.75 49.90 -43.89
C PRO A 65 48.46 48.59 -44.15
N ALA A 66 48.74 48.25 -45.40
CA ALA A 66 49.35 46.96 -45.79
C ALA A 66 50.84 46.90 -45.46
N GLU A 67 51.59 48.05 -45.57
CA GLU A 67 53.04 48.08 -45.36
C GLU A 67 53.41 48.58 -43.94
N ASP A 68 52.72 49.59 -43.43
CA ASP A 68 53.10 50.27 -42.19
C ASP A 68 52.47 49.70 -40.92
N ALA A 69 51.27 49.17 -41.00
CA ALA A 69 50.49 48.88 -39.81
C ALA A 69 50.11 47.43 -39.66
N PHE A 70 49.58 46.75 -40.68
CA PHE A 70 49.15 45.40 -40.65
C PHE A 70 50.23 44.37 -40.15
N PRO A 71 51.52 44.53 -40.55
CA PRO A 71 52.57 43.67 -40.02
C PRO A 71 52.82 43.80 -38.52
N ILE A 72 52.39 44.93 -37.92
CA ILE A 72 52.57 45.20 -36.48
C ILE A 72 51.42 44.58 -35.66
N TYR A 73 50.17 44.85 -36.02
CA TYR A 73 49.00 44.42 -35.26
C TYR A 73 48.42 43.10 -35.76
N GLY A 74 48.59 42.76 -37.04
CA GLY A 74 48.01 41.58 -37.66
C GLY A 74 48.37 40.27 -36.95
N PRO A 75 49.69 40.00 -36.74
CA PRO A 75 50.13 38.81 -36.03
C PRO A 75 49.59 38.71 -34.59
N ALA A 76 49.58 39.81 -33.85
CA ALA A 76 49.05 39.87 -32.49
C ALA A 76 47.56 39.61 -32.46
N LEU A 77 46.78 40.21 -33.36
CA LEU A 77 45.35 40.07 -33.44
C LEU A 77 44.93 38.66 -33.89
N SER A 78 45.65 38.07 -34.89
CA SER A 78 45.45 36.72 -35.34
C SER A 78 45.62 35.71 -34.19
N HIS A 79 46.69 35.87 -33.43
CA HIS A 79 47.00 34.99 -32.30
C HIS A 79 45.96 35.13 -31.14
N ILE A 80 45.59 36.35 -30.79
CA ILE A 80 44.60 36.61 -29.71
C ILE A 80 43.21 36.11 -30.08
N SER A 81 42.78 36.28 -31.33
CA SER A 81 41.45 35.90 -31.81
C SER A 81 41.33 34.43 -32.24
N ASP A 82 42.41 33.69 -32.25
CA ASP A 82 42.49 32.32 -32.78
C ASP A 82 41.80 32.26 -34.16
N SER A 83 42.24 33.17 -35.07
CA SER A 83 41.63 33.34 -36.39
C SER A 83 42.65 33.92 -37.34
N ASP A 84 42.63 33.47 -38.59
CA ASP A 84 43.45 34.06 -39.63
C ASP A 84 42.95 35.46 -40.00
N LEU A 85 43.85 36.32 -40.33
CA LEU A 85 43.56 37.71 -40.68
C LEU A 85 43.99 37.98 -42.14
N VAL A 86 43.07 38.50 -42.94
CA VAL A 86 43.30 38.79 -44.38
C VAL A 86 43.05 40.24 -44.67
N LEU A 87 44.01 40.96 -45.29
CA LEU A 87 43.84 42.30 -45.75
C LEU A 87 43.83 42.29 -47.30
N CYS A 88 42.82 42.87 -47.91
CA CYS A 88 42.62 42.97 -49.36
C CYS A 88 42.51 44.39 -49.80
N ASP A 89 42.84 44.61 -51.04
CA ASP A 89 42.59 45.92 -51.72
C ASP A 89 41.10 46.11 -52.07
N ALA A 90 40.76 47.25 -52.67
CA ALA A 90 39.40 47.59 -53.11
C ALA A 90 38.83 46.61 -54.17
N SER A 91 39.71 45.88 -54.89
CA SER A 91 39.33 44.88 -55.91
C SER A 91 39.07 43.52 -55.30
N GLY A 92 39.40 43.29 -53.99
CA GLY A 92 39.35 42.01 -53.29
C GLY A 92 40.61 41.14 -53.44
N THR A 93 41.73 41.78 -54.01
CA THR A 93 43.01 41.07 -54.10
C THR A 93 43.67 41.04 -52.71
N VAL A 94 44.10 39.87 -52.24
CA VAL A 94 44.78 39.69 -50.94
C VAL A 94 46.16 40.34 -50.99
N LEU A 95 46.39 41.36 -50.16
CA LEU A 95 47.67 42.02 -49.97
C LEU A 95 48.48 41.40 -48.86
N ARG A 96 47.83 41.01 -47.78
CA ARG A 96 48.49 40.39 -46.63
C ARG A 96 47.59 39.26 -46.06
N TYR A 97 48.21 38.23 -45.63
CA TYR A 97 47.59 37.12 -44.96
C TYR A 97 48.42 36.71 -43.74
N VAL A 98 47.75 36.59 -42.60
CA VAL A 98 48.39 36.17 -41.32
C VAL A 98 47.63 35.01 -40.78
N ALA A 99 48.32 33.89 -40.62
CA ALA A 99 47.79 32.69 -39.98
C ALA A 99 48.63 32.38 -38.73
N ASP A 100 47.94 32.01 -37.63
CA ASP A 100 48.58 31.60 -36.38
C ASP A 100 49.65 32.58 -35.87
N GLY A 101 49.39 33.88 -36.05
CA GLY A 101 50.32 34.96 -35.67
C GLY A 101 51.55 35.13 -36.55
N THR A 102 51.64 34.49 -37.72
CA THR A 102 52.74 34.58 -38.66
C THR A 102 52.26 34.98 -40.06
N ASP A 103 53.01 35.86 -40.74
CA ASP A 103 52.73 36.19 -42.15
C ASP A 103 52.95 34.95 -43.03
N ASP A 104 51.89 34.60 -43.80
CA ASP A 104 51.92 33.49 -44.75
C ASP A 104 51.71 34.01 -46.17
N PRO A 105 52.70 33.87 -47.06
CA PRO A 105 52.62 34.41 -48.41
C PRO A 105 51.79 33.57 -49.39
N ASP A 106 51.33 32.36 -49.01
CA ASP A 106 50.73 31.42 -49.94
C ASP A 106 49.39 31.92 -50.51
N TYR A 107 48.68 32.79 -49.79
CA TYR A 107 47.41 33.38 -50.26
C TYR A 107 47.54 34.79 -50.83
N VAL A 108 48.70 35.42 -50.76
CA VAL A 108 48.91 36.76 -51.29
C VAL A 108 48.77 36.80 -52.82
N GLY A 109 47.97 37.74 -53.34
CA GLY A 109 47.61 37.84 -54.76
C GLY A 109 46.38 37.04 -55.16
N SER A 110 45.83 36.22 -54.28
CA SER A 110 44.52 35.56 -54.49
C SER A 110 43.41 36.60 -54.46
N VAL A 111 42.26 36.26 -55.08
CA VAL A 111 41.11 37.24 -55.20
C VAL A 111 39.90 36.67 -54.45
N ILE A 112 39.40 37.44 -53.48
CA ILE A 112 38.19 37.09 -52.71
C ILE A 112 36.96 37.12 -53.63
N SER A 113 36.02 36.22 -53.41
CA SER A 113 34.79 36.17 -54.20
C SER A 113 34.06 37.54 -54.22
N SER A 114 33.69 37.98 -55.42
CA SER A 114 32.98 39.24 -55.62
C SER A 114 31.61 39.33 -54.95
N ASP A 115 30.99 38.17 -54.68
CA ASP A 115 29.72 38.05 -53.93
C ASP A 115 29.91 38.48 -52.47
N VAL A 116 31.03 38.17 -51.85
CA VAL A 116 31.35 38.52 -50.45
C VAL A 116 31.67 39.99 -50.34
N THR A 117 32.56 40.52 -51.20
CA THR A 117 32.89 41.91 -51.20
C THR A 117 31.72 42.84 -51.54
N SER A 118 30.83 42.47 -52.47
CA SER A 118 29.58 43.16 -52.75
C SER A 118 28.60 43.22 -51.57
N GLN A 119 28.50 42.11 -50.82
CA GLN A 119 27.70 42.08 -49.59
C GLN A 119 28.25 43.07 -48.54
N MET A 120 29.57 43.16 -48.40
CA MET A 120 30.20 44.07 -47.44
C MET A 120 29.97 45.54 -47.83
N ILE A 121 30.01 45.83 -49.10
CA ILE A 121 29.74 47.23 -49.61
C ILE A 121 28.28 47.60 -49.29
N ASN A 122 27.34 46.71 -49.45
CA ASN A 122 25.92 46.99 -49.25
C ASN A 122 25.48 46.93 -47.77
N ASN A 123 26.04 45.99 -46.95
CA ASN A 123 25.57 45.71 -45.61
C ASN A 123 26.56 46.15 -44.52
N GLY A 124 27.75 46.60 -44.85
CA GLY A 124 28.81 47.01 -43.92
C GLY A 124 29.68 45.87 -43.45
N ILE A 125 29.12 44.91 -42.66
CA ILE A 125 29.86 43.76 -42.13
C ILE A 125 29.33 42.47 -42.76
N TYR A 126 30.23 41.63 -43.21
CA TYR A 126 29.96 40.25 -43.59
C TYR A 126 30.19 39.33 -42.40
N SER A 127 29.28 38.36 -42.13
CA SER A 127 29.50 37.29 -41.18
C SER A 127 28.79 36.03 -41.68
N GLY A 128 29.56 35.02 -42.04
CA GLY A 128 29.00 33.82 -42.66
C GLY A 128 29.96 32.63 -42.67
N MET A 129 29.52 31.58 -43.33
CA MET A 129 30.38 30.44 -43.70
C MET A 129 30.65 30.50 -45.18
N SER A 130 31.89 30.60 -45.57
CA SER A 130 32.33 30.72 -46.96
C SER A 130 33.75 30.17 -47.14
N ASP A 131 34.09 29.76 -48.33
CA ASP A 131 35.46 29.45 -48.74
C ASP A 131 36.23 30.72 -49.20
N LEU A 132 35.55 31.87 -49.18
CA LEU A 132 36.01 33.17 -49.68
C LEU A 132 36.57 33.13 -51.13
N GLY A 133 36.50 31.99 -51.81
CA GLY A 133 37.15 31.76 -53.10
C GLY A 133 38.64 31.47 -53.04
N ILE A 134 39.22 31.43 -51.83
CA ILE A 134 40.69 31.23 -51.62
C ILE A 134 41.00 29.93 -50.85
N TYR A 135 40.03 29.43 -50.05
CA TYR A 135 40.23 28.21 -49.25
C TYR A 135 39.71 26.95 -49.94
N SER A 136 40.37 25.82 -49.71
CA SER A 136 39.87 24.52 -50.20
C SER A 136 38.71 23.97 -49.40
N GLY A 137 38.26 24.64 -48.33
CA GLY A 137 37.18 24.21 -47.44
C GLY A 137 36.41 25.38 -46.88
N VAL A 138 35.26 25.07 -46.26
CA VAL A 138 34.41 26.10 -45.66
C VAL A 138 35.01 26.63 -44.36
N HIS A 139 35.12 27.91 -44.27
CA HIS A 139 35.61 28.64 -43.09
C HIS A 139 34.50 29.53 -42.52
N PHE A 140 34.55 29.82 -41.25
CA PHE A 140 33.84 30.97 -40.68
C PHE A 140 34.59 32.21 -41.15
N ALA A 141 33.89 33.13 -41.72
CA ALA A 141 34.45 34.37 -42.20
C ALA A 141 33.64 35.57 -41.72
N ALA A 142 34.31 36.52 -41.12
CA ALA A 142 33.76 37.84 -40.87
C ALA A 142 34.61 38.87 -41.60
N GLY A 143 34.01 39.86 -42.22
CA GLY A 143 34.73 40.89 -42.98
C GLY A 143 34.10 42.30 -42.82
N ALA A 144 34.93 43.31 -42.88
CA ALA A 144 34.51 44.72 -42.82
C ALA A 144 35.22 45.55 -43.85
N PRO A 145 34.54 46.47 -44.50
CA PRO A 145 35.17 47.47 -45.44
C PRO A 145 35.91 48.54 -44.66
N ILE A 146 37.00 48.98 -45.19
CA ILE A 146 37.76 50.12 -44.67
C ILE A 146 37.61 51.29 -45.68
N CYS A 147 36.94 52.32 -45.23
CA CYS A 147 36.54 53.40 -46.08
C CYS A 147 37.38 54.68 -45.81
N LEU A 148 37.72 55.44 -46.89
CA LEU A 148 38.30 56.77 -46.77
C LEU A 148 37.23 57.80 -47.14
N GLN A 149 37.02 58.74 -46.25
CA GLN A 149 36.18 59.95 -46.60
C GLN A 149 36.94 60.87 -47.49
N THR A 150 36.50 61.00 -48.73
CA THR A 150 36.99 61.95 -49.69
C THR A 150 35.97 63.06 -49.92
N GLY A 151 36.34 64.23 -50.40
CA GLY A 151 35.40 65.32 -50.60
C GLY A 151 34.23 65.01 -51.56
N LEU A 152 34.23 63.87 -52.25
CA LEU A 152 33.22 63.37 -53.18
C LEU A 152 32.35 62.24 -52.60
N GLY A 153 32.60 61.80 -51.34
CA GLY A 153 31.89 60.72 -50.70
C GLY A 153 32.83 59.73 -50.05
N GLU A 154 32.24 58.65 -49.51
CA GLU A 154 32.93 57.50 -48.86
C GLU A 154 33.32 56.49 -49.93
N SER A 155 34.63 56.15 -50.03
CA SER A 155 35.10 55.11 -50.95
C SER A 155 35.82 54.02 -50.20
N VAL A 156 35.50 52.75 -50.50
CA VAL A 156 36.17 51.57 -49.94
C VAL A 156 37.59 51.51 -50.53
N GLN A 157 38.61 51.45 -49.66
CA GLN A 157 40.00 51.35 -50.07
C GLN A 157 40.55 49.95 -49.81
N TYR A 158 40.14 49.30 -48.68
CA TYR A 158 40.58 48.00 -48.30
C TYR A 158 39.39 47.23 -47.76
N PHE A 159 39.52 45.86 -47.74
CA PHE A 159 38.70 44.95 -47.00
C PHE A 159 39.56 44.18 -46.01
N ILE A 160 39.06 43.99 -44.78
CA ILE A 160 39.69 43.14 -43.78
C ILE A 160 38.78 41.96 -43.44
N PHE A 161 39.32 40.77 -43.43
CA PHE A 161 38.62 39.59 -43.06
C PHE A 161 39.30 38.89 -41.91
N MET A 162 38.50 38.29 -41.08
CA MET A 162 38.93 37.24 -40.11
C MET A 162 38.30 35.92 -40.50
N THR A 163 39.11 34.88 -40.53
CA THR A 163 38.65 33.55 -40.91
C THR A 163 39.09 32.52 -39.86
N ALA A 164 38.28 31.52 -39.68
CA ALA A 164 38.61 30.36 -38.82
C ALA A 164 38.09 29.08 -39.47
N SER A 165 38.90 28.02 -39.39
CA SER A 165 38.55 26.75 -39.96
C SER A 165 37.30 26.18 -39.28
N ALA A 166 36.31 25.76 -40.07
CA ALA A 166 35.13 25.09 -39.54
C ALA A 166 35.49 23.70 -38.96
N THR A 167 36.62 23.12 -39.36
CA THR A 167 37.07 21.80 -38.87
C THR A 167 37.51 21.83 -37.41
N ASP A 168 38.14 22.89 -36.95
CA ASP A 168 38.63 23.01 -35.56
C ASP A 168 37.46 23.11 -34.59
N LEU A 169 36.41 23.85 -34.95
CA LEU A 169 35.18 23.90 -34.15
C LEU A 169 34.49 22.57 -34.08
N VAL A 170 34.48 21.78 -35.19
CA VAL A 170 33.95 20.41 -35.19
C VAL A 170 34.76 19.48 -34.31
N VAL A 171 36.08 19.60 -34.24
CA VAL A 171 36.96 18.80 -33.36
C VAL A 171 36.64 19.08 -31.88
N LEU A 172 36.56 20.37 -31.50
CA LEU A 172 36.17 20.77 -30.15
C LEU A 172 34.79 20.24 -29.77
N TRP A 173 33.80 20.43 -30.68
CA TRP A 173 32.45 19.96 -30.46
C TRP A 173 32.40 18.41 -30.27
N LYS A 174 33.16 17.62 -31.09
CA LYS A 174 33.26 16.18 -30.96
C LYS A 174 33.84 15.77 -29.61
N SER A 175 34.85 16.46 -29.11
CA SER A 175 35.47 16.20 -27.81
C SER A 175 34.46 16.42 -26.68
N LEU A 176 33.71 17.53 -26.71
CA LEU A 176 32.66 17.79 -25.72
C LEU A 176 31.51 16.78 -25.82
N ALA A 177 31.08 16.42 -27.02
CA ALA A 177 30.06 15.42 -27.24
C ALA A 177 30.48 14.03 -26.72
N THR A 178 31.75 13.67 -26.92
CA THR A 178 32.33 12.42 -26.43
C THR A 178 32.37 12.38 -24.90
N LEU A 179 32.82 13.45 -24.25
CA LEU A 179 32.81 13.56 -22.78
C LEU A 179 31.40 13.43 -22.24
N PHE A 180 30.44 14.16 -22.84
CA PHE A 180 29.03 14.07 -22.46
C PHE A 180 28.50 12.64 -22.58
N PHE A 181 28.81 11.94 -23.68
CA PHE A 181 28.39 10.55 -23.90
C PHE A 181 28.92 9.61 -22.81
N PHE A 182 30.20 9.70 -22.44
CA PHE A 182 30.77 8.89 -21.37
C PHE A 182 30.07 9.14 -20.02
N VAL A 183 29.88 10.39 -19.65
CA VAL A 183 29.16 10.75 -18.41
C VAL A 183 27.73 10.22 -18.45
N ALA A 184 27.02 10.38 -19.56
CA ALA A 184 25.67 9.88 -19.73
C ALA A 184 25.56 8.37 -19.57
N VAL A 185 26.52 7.59 -20.12
CA VAL A 185 26.58 6.14 -19.97
C VAL A 185 26.78 5.74 -18.51
N ILE A 186 27.70 6.40 -17.80
CA ILE A 186 27.95 6.12 -16.37
C ILE A 186 26.67 6.37 -15.55
N VAL A 187 26.03 7.54 -15.74
CA VAL A 187 24.79 7.89 -15.01
C VAL A 187 23.67 6.92 -15.34
N MET A 188 23.55 6.50 -16.60
CA MET A 188 22.55 5.50 -17.02
C MET A 188 22.79 4.14 -16.34
N CYS A 189 24.04 3.67 -16.25
CA CYS A 189 24.37 2.44 -15.54
C CYS A 189 23.99 2.51 -14.06
N VAL A 190 24.33 3.61 -13.38
CA VAL A 190 23.97 3.84 -11.98
C VAL A 190 22.44 3.85 -11.81
N ALA A 191 21.72 4.54 -12.69
CA ALA A 191 20.27 4.60 -12.66
C ALA A 191 19.61 3.22 -12.87
N CYS A 192 20.13 2.41 -13.79
CA CYS A 192 19.66 1.02 -14.02
C CYS A 192 19.89 0.12 -12.80
N ILE A 193 21.04 0.23 -12.15
CA ILE A 193 21.35 -0.54 -10.92
C ILE A 193 20.40 -0.12 -9.80
N ALA A 194 20.24 1.19 -9.57
CA ALA A 194 19.33 1.71 -8.55
C ALA A 194 17.88 1.27 -8.81
N CYS A 195 17.42 1.34 -10.05
CA CYS A 195 16.09 0.89 -10.46
C CYS A 195 15.90 -0.62 -10.22
N SER A 196 16.93 -1.43 -10.49
CA SER A 196 16.89 -2.88 -10.24
C SER A 196 16.73 -3.19 -8.75
N ILE A 197 17.54 -2.54 -7.90
CA ILE A 197 17.47 -2.71 -6.44
C ILE A 197 16.11 -2.30 -5.91
N PHE A 198 15.60 -1.13 -6.29
CA PHE A 198 14.31 -0.62 -5.87
C PHE A 198 13.16 -1.54 -6.29
N SER A 199 13.17 -2.00 -7.55
CA SER A 199 12.16 -2.93 -8.05
C SER A 199 12.19 -4.28 -7.32
N MET A 200 13.36 -4.79 -6.94
CA MET A 200 13.48 -6.00 -6.14
C MET A 200 12.92 -5.82 -4.73
N GLN A 201 13.20 -4.68 -4.08
CA GLN A 201 12.71 -4.38 -2.73
C GLN A 201 11.17 -4.27 -2.66
N GLN A 202 10.51 -3.85 -3.74
CA GLN A 202 9.05 -3.78 -3.78
C GLN A 202 8.39 -5.11 -4.19
N VAL A 203 8.95 -5.81 -5.17
CA VAL A 203 8.29 -6.99 -5.75
C VAL A 203 8.48 -8.24 -4.90
N LYS A 204 9.63 -8.38 -4.20
CA LYS A 204 9.92 -9.56 -3.38
C LYS A 204 8.89 -9.76 -2.25
N PRO A 205 8.57 -8.76 -1.41
CA PRO A 205 7.57 -8.90 -0.35
C PRO A 205 6.17 -9.25 -0.87
N LEU A 206 5.76 -8.63 -1.98
CA LEU A 206 4.46 -8.94 -2.60
C LEU A 206 4.37 -10.40 -3.08
N ARG A 207 5.48 -10.95 -3.56
CA ARG A 207 5.54 -12.35 -3.98
C ARG A 207 5.47 -13.30 -2.78
N GLU A 208 6.20 -13.01 -1.72
CA GLU A 208 6.18 -13.75 -0.47
C GLU A 208 4.78 -13.74 0.15
N MET A 209 4.13 -12.56 0.18
CA MET A 209 2.74 -12.43 0.62
C MET A 209 1.80 -13.29 -0.24
N ALA A 210 1.92 -13.25 -1.57
CA ALA A 210 1.08 -14.05 -2.46
C ALA A 210 1.25 -15.56 -2.23
N ASP A 211 2.45 -16.02 -1.89
CA ASP A 211 2.70 -17.43 -1.56
C ASP A 211 2.10 -17.80 -0.20
N VAL A 212 2.19 -16.94 0.82
CA VAL A 212 1.57 -17.14 2.13
C VAL A 212 0.04 -17.17 2.01
N VAL A 213 -0.57 -16.21 1.26
CA VAL A 213 -2.02 -16.18 1.00
C VAL A 213 -2.49 -17.47 0.31
N ARG A 214 -1.70 -17.99 -0.63
CA ARG A 214 -2.03 -19.26 -1.31
C ARG A 214 -1.99 -20.44 -0.36
N ARG A 215 -0.97 -20.56 0.48
CA ARG A 215 -0.85 -21.61 1.49
C ARG A 215 -1.98 -21.54 2.51
N PHE A 216 -2.30 -20.33 2.97
CA PHE A 216 -3.43 -20.07 3.85
C PHE A 216 -4.76 -20.54 3.23
N GLY A 217 -4.98 -20.24 1.93
CA GLY A 217 -6.16 -20.70 1.18
C GLY A 217 -6.22 -22.21 0.96
N MET A 218 -5.10 -22.94 1.09
CA MET A 218 -5.06 -24.41 1.07
C MET A 218 -5.30 -25.04 2.45
N GLY A 219 -5.58 -24.24 3.48
CA GLY A 219 -5.89 -24.71 4.83
C GLY A 219 -4.71 -24.67 5.80
N GLU A 220 -3.57 -24.11 5.42
CA GLU A 220 -2.45 -23.90 6.36
C GLU A 220 -2.70 -22.61 7.16
N TYR A 221 -3.60 -22.67 8.15
CA TYR A 221 -4.04 -21.47 8.88
C TYR A 221 -3.00 -20.87 9.84
N ASP A 222 -1.88 -21.55 10.08
CA ASP A 222 -0.81 -21.08 10.98
C ASP A 222 0.23 -20.21 10.29
N VAL A 223 0.19 -20.10 8.94
CA VAL A 223 1.14 -19.27 8.19
C VAL A 223 0.82 -17.80 8.36
N ARG A 224 1.87 -16.99 8.47
CA ARG A 224 1.76 -15.53 8.54
C ARG A 224 2.74 -14.89 7.57
N VAL A 225 2.42 -13.69 7.12
CA VAL A 225 3.37 -12.84 6.42
C VAL A 225 4.34 -12.28 7.43
N ASP A 226 5.64 -12.31 7.09
CA ASP A 226 6.68 -11.78 7.96
C ASP A 226 6.50 -10.26 8.10
N ASP A 227 6.34 -9.80 9.32
CA ASP A 227 6.29 -8.38 9.65
C ASP A 227 7.73 -7.87 9.82
N THR A 228 8.31 -7.43 8.70
CA THR A 228 9.68 -6.88 8.67
C THR A 228 9.79 -5.50 9.31
N GLY A 229 8.77 -5.03 10.04
CA GLY A 229 8.72 -3.68 10.64
C GLY A 229 8.67 -2.55 9.60
N ARG A 230 8.19 -2.84 8.40
CA ARG A 230 7.97 -1.85 7.33
C ARG A 230 6.88 -0.86 7.75
N LYS A 231 7.11 0.42 7.43
CA LYS A 231 6.18 1.52 7.70
C LYS A 231 5.58 2.08 6.40
N ASP A 232 5.40 1.24 5.40
CA ASP A 232 4.80 1.57 4.11
C ASP A 232 3.51 0.78 3.89
N GLU A 233 2.85 1.00 2.76
CA GLU A 233 1.59 0.37 2.39
C GLU A 233 1.68 -1.17 2.33
N ILE A 234 2.88 -1.71 2.08
CA ILE A 234 3.13 -3.16 2.10
C ILE A 234 3.13 -3.67 3.55
N GLY A 235 3.68 -2.90 4.49
CA GLY A 235 3.62 -3.19 5.92
C GLY A 235 2.19 -3.19 6.44
N ASP A 236 1.40 -2.16 6.10
CA ASP A 236 -0.01 -2.07 6.47
C ASP A 236 -0.83 -3.24 5.92
N LEU A 237 -0.56 -3.64 4.66
CA LEU A 237 -1.22 -4.79 4.04
C LEU A 237 -0.84 -6.10 4.73
N SER A 238 0.41 -6.27 5.14
CA SER A 238 0.88 -7.45 5.89
C SER A 238 0.18 -7.56 7.24
N ALA A 239 0.09 -6.46 7.98
CA ALA A 239 -0.60 -6.38 9.26
C ALA A 239 -2.10 -6.70 9.13
N ALA A 240 -2.77 -6.11 8.13
CA ALA A 240 -4.18 -6.37 7.85
C ALA A 240 -4.43 -7.84 7.48
N PHE A 241 -3.58 -8.44 6.65
CA PHE A 241 -3.66 -9.86 6.32
C PHE A 241 -3.48 -10.74 7.57
N ASN A 242 -2.47 -10.47 8.41
CA ASN A 242 -2.22 -11.25 9.62
C ASN A 242 -3.38 -11.17 10.60
N ALA A 243 -3.98 -9.98 10.78
CA ALA A 243 -5.17 -9.81 11.61
C ALA A 243 -6.38 -10.63 11.09
N MET A 244 -6.60 -10.62 9.77
CA MET A 244 -7.62 -11.45 9.12
C MET A 244 -7.32 -12.96 9.32
N ALA A 245 -6.05 -13.35 9.12
CA ALA A 245 -5.61 -14.74 9.29
C ALA A 245 -5.81 -15.24 10.73
N ASP A 246 -5.53 -14.40 11.74
CA ASP A 246 -5.79 -14.72 13.15
C ASP A 246 -7.28 -14.96 13.43
N SER A 247 -8.13 -14.10 12.87
CA SER A 247 -9.58 -14.23 13.00
C SER A 247 -10.09 -15.53 12.40
N ILE A 248 -9.65 -15.86 11.17
CA ILE A 248 -10.05 -17.10 10.48
C ILE A 248 -9.51 -18.35 11.19
N ALA A 249 -8.22 -18.34 11.57
CA ALA A 249 -7.59 -19.45 12.32
C ALA A 249 -8.33 -19.74 13.63
N SER A 250 -8.67 -18.68 14.38
CA SER A 250 -9.46 -18.80 15.62
C SER A 250 -10.86 -19.35 15.36
N SER A 251 -11.50 -18.91 14.27
CA SER A 251 -12.82 -19.41 13.90
C SER A 251 -12.79 -20.89 13.51
N GLU A 252 -11.78 -21.29 12.72
CA GLU A 252 -11.62 -22.69 12.31
C GLU A 252 -11.28 -23.59 13.48
N LYS A 253 -10.42 -23.16 14.40
CA LYS A 253 -10.13 -23.89 15.64
C LYS A 253 -11.39 -24.11 16.46
N ARG A 254 -12.20 -23.07 16.68
CA ARG A 254 -13.49 -23.18 17.38
C ARG A 254 -14.46 -24.14 16.67
N ARG A 255 -14.45 -24.17 15.32
CA ARG A 255 -15.26 -25.09 14.53
C ARG A 255 -14.80 -26.52 14.71
N GLN A 256 -13.50 -26.80 14.71
CA GLN A 256 -12.93 -28.13 14.91
C GLN A 256 -13.20 -28.64 16.33
N GLU A 257 -13.00 -27.81 17.35
CA GLU A 257 -13.33 -28.13 18.74
C GLU A 257 -14.82 -28.46 18.90
N PHE A 258 -15.71 -27.71 18.25
CA PHE A 258 -17.14 -27.97 18.23
C PHE A 258 -17.47 -29.33 17.66
N VAL A 259 -16.93 -29.70 16.50
CA VAL A 259 -17.15 -31.02 15.86
C VAL A 259 -16.60 -32.15 16.72
N ALA A 260 -15.41 -31.98 17.30
CA ALA A 260 -14.81 -32.97 18.17
C ALA A 260 -15.65 -33.21 19.42
N ASN A 261 -16.12 -32.16 20.10
CA ASN A 261 -16.97 -32.25 21.28
C ASN A 261 -18.32 -32.88 20.98
N ILE A 262 -18.96 -32.54 19.86
CA ILE A 262 -20.18 -33.23 19.40
C ILE A 262 -19.95 -34.72 19.24
N SER A 263 -18.88 -35.08 18.53
CA SER A 263 -18.57 -36.47 18.26
C SER A 263 -18.40 -37.28 19.57
N HIS A 264 -17.75 -36.66 20.55
CA HIS A 264 -17.56 -37.28 21.87
C HIS A 264 -18.88 -37.44 22.65
N GLU A 265 -19.71 -36.37 22.70
CA GLU A 265 -21.00 -36.39 23.41
C GLU A 265 -22.05 -37.29 22.74
N LEU A 266 -21.96 -37.55 21.43
CA LEU A 266 -22.79 -38.55 20.73
C LEU A 266 -22.27 -39.97 20.94
N LYS A 267 -20.95 -40.21 20.96
CA LYS A 267 -20.37 -41.53 21.05
C LYS A 267 -20.71 -42.22 22.37
N THR A 268 -20.72 -41.50 23.49
CA THR A 268 -20.96 -42.04 24.83
C THR A 268 -22.35 -42.71 24.95
N PRO A 269 -23.49 -42.00 24.69
CA PRO A 269 -24.82 -42.60 24.77
C PRO A 269 -25.01 -43.73 23.75
N MET A 270 -24.47 -43.59 22.53
CA MET A 270 -24.53 -44.67 21.52
C MET A 270 -23.83 -45.93 21.97
N THR A 271 -22.65 -45.80 22.61
CA THR A 271 -21.93 -46.97 23.16
C THR A 271 -22.73 -47.64 24.27
N THR A 272 -23.37 -46.87 25.16
CA THR A 272 -24.22 -47.39 26.25
C THR A 272 -25.44 -48.12 25.71
N ILE A 273 -26.17 -47.48 24.75
CA ILE A 273 -27.34 -48.10 24.08
C ILE A 273 -26.93 -49.39 23.40
N SER A 274 -25.85 -49.40 22.61
CA SER A 274 -25.36 -50.58 21.90
C SER A 274 -24.91 -51.66 22.86
N GLY A 275 -24.22 -51.31 23.96
CA GLY A 275 -23.77 -52.25 24.97
C GLY A 275 -24.95 -52.98 25.67
N PHE A 276 -25.95 -52.22 26.13
CA PHE A 276 -27.15 -52.85 26.75
C PHE A 276 -27.95 -53.66 25.74
N THR A 277 -28.12 -53.18 24.51
CA THR A 277 -28.84 -53.90 23.45
C THR A 277 -28.15 -55.20 23.11
N ASN A 278 -26.84 -55.23 22.92
CA ASN A 278 -26.09 -56.47 22.65
C ASN A 278 -26.11 -57.41 23.84
N GLY A 279 -25.95 -56.89 25.06
CA GLY A 279 -26.00 -57.73 26.28
C GLY A 279 -27.37 -58.39 26.55
N ILE A 280 -28.45 -57.72 26.05
CA ILE A 280 -29.80 -58.37 26.09
C ILE A 280 -29.89 -59.44 24.99
N LEU A 281 -29.40 -59.16 23.78
CA LEU A 281 -29.50 -60.09 22.64
C LEU A 281 -28.63 -61.30 22.76
N ASP A 282 -27.45 -61.19 23.35
CA ASP A 282 -26.53 -62.35 23.57
C ASP A 282 -26.73 -63.08 24.90
N GLY A 283 -27.71 -62.64 25.72
CA GLY A 283 -28.04 -63.28 27.02
C GLY A 283 -27.04 -62.97 28.13
N THR A 284 -26.08 -62.07 27.95
CA THR A 284 -25.11 -61.65 28.99
C THR A 284 -25.83 -60.88 30.12
N ILE A 285 -26.92 -60.18 29.81
CA ILE A 285 -27.78 -59.57 30.84
C ILE A 285 -28.84 -60.55 31.35
N PRO A 286 -28.85 -60.76 32.64
CA PRO A 286 -29.85 -61.70 33.24
C PRO A 286 -31.29 -61.16 33.01
N PRO A 287 -32.30 -62.07 32.87
CA PRO A 287 -33.69 -61.70 32.63
C PRO A 287 -34.28 -60.73 33.65
N GLU A 288 -33.84 -60.72 34.88
CA GLU A 288 -34.27 -59.84 35.96
C GLU A 288 -33.80 -58.39 35.73
N LYS A 289 -32.72 -58.21 35.00
CA LYS A 289 -32.14 -56.89 34.72
C LYS A 289 -32.48 -56.35 33.32
N VAL A 290 -33.22 -57.07 32.50
CA VAL A 290 -33.61 -56.65 31.15
C VAL A 290 -34.43 -55.36 31.20
N ASN A 291 -35.36 -55.24 32.13
CA ASN A 291 -36.21 -54.05 32.24
C ASN A 291 -35.43 -52.83 32.65
N ASP A 292 -34.48 -52.93 33.57
CA ASP A 292 -33.59 -51.82 33.96
C ASP A 292 -32.69 -51.41 32.80
N SER A 293 -32.24 -52.37 31.99
CA SER A 293 -31.43 -52.09 30.80
C SER A 293 -32.25 -51.40 29.70
N LEU A 294 -33.50 -51.77 29.50
CA LEU A 294 -34.44 -51.09 28.58
C LEU A 294 -34.74 -49.69 29.06
N GLN A 295 -34.87 -49.43 30.35
CA GLN A 295 -35.04 -48.09 30.91
C GLN A 295 -33.77 -47.22 30.68
N ALA A 296 -32.59 -47.82 30.86
CA ALA A 296 -31.33 -47.14 30.55
C ALA A 296 -31.22 -46.77 29.06
N ILE A 297 -31.59 -47.70 28.14
CA ILE A 297 -31.64 -47.41 26.69
C ILE A 297 -32.62 -46.28 26.40
N SER A 298 -33.83 -46.32 26.98
CA SER A 298 -34.85 -45.27 26.78
C SER A 298 -34.35 -43.90 27.28
N SER A 299 -33.73 -43.85 28.46
CA SER A 299 -33.19 -42.60 29.02
C SER A 299 -32.06 -42.02 28.17
N GLU A 300 -31.12 -42.88 27.69
CA GLU A 300 -30.03 -42.42 26.81
C GLU A 300 -30.54 -41.98 25.42
N THR A 301 -31.57 -42.62 24.87
CA THR A 301 -32.24 -42.20 23.63
C THR A 301 -32.89 -40.82 23.78
N ALA A 302 -33.62 -40.61 24.89
CA ALA A 302 -34.20 -39.31 25.20
C ALA A 302 -33.13 -38.23 25.39
N ARG A 303 -32.00 -38.56 26.04
CA ARG A 303 -30.83 -37.68 26.20
C ARG A 303 -30.24 -37.29 24.83
N LEU A 304 -30.06 -38.27 23.94
CA LEU A 304 -29.56 -38.07 22.59
C LEU A 304 -30.48 -37.14 21.78
N SER A 305 -31.79 -37.35 21.84
CA SER A 305 -32.77 -36.47 21.18
C SER A 305 -32.68 -35.01 21.68
N ARG A 306 -32.56 -34.83 23.01
CA ARG A 306 -32.38 -33.48 23.58
C ARG A 306 -31.06 -32.84 23.10
N LEU A 307 -29.96 -33.60 23.02
CA LEU A 307 -28.67 -33.14 22.54
C LEU A 307 -28.76 -32.66 21.10
N VAL A 308 -29.34 -33.47 20.19
CA VAL A 308 -29.49 -33.12 18.76
C VAL A 308 -30.36 -31.85 18.62
N ARG A 309 -31.47 -31.73 19.34
CA ARG A 309 -32.32 -30.56 19.29
C ARG A 309 -31.57 -29.27 19.69
N ARG A 310 -30.82 -29.34 20.82
CA ARG A 310 -29.99 -28.18 21.26
C ARG A 310 -28.88 -27.80 20.26
N MET A 311 -28.32 -28.78 19.53
CA MET A 311 -27.36 -28.52 18.48
C MET A 311 -28.00 -27.80 17.29
N LEU A 312 -29.23 -28.21 16.92
CA LEU A 312 -29.97 -27.51 15.85
C LEU A 312 -30.32 -26.08 16.26
N ASP A 313 -30.72 -25.86 17.53
CA ASP A 313 -30.99 -24.52 18.05
C ASP A 313 -29.74 -23.65 18.01
N VAL A 314 -28.58 -24.16 18.44
CA VAL A 314 -27.30 -23.41 18.33
C VAL A 314 -26.92 -23.10 16.88
N SER A 315 -27.12 -24.06 15.96
CA SER A 315 -26.83 -23.85 14.54
C SER A 315 -27.76 -22.78 13.93
N ALA A 316 -29.07 -22.82 14.27
CA ALA A 316 -30.04 -21.84 13.84
C ALA A 316 -29.73 -20.42 14.38
N LEU A 317 -29.33 -20.33 15.67
CA LEU A 317 -28.93 -19.05 16.28
C LEU A 317 -27.66 -18.45 15.65
N GLN A 318 -26.74 -19.29 15.18
CA GLN A 318 -25.51 -18.83 14.50
C GLN A 318 -25.77 -18.37 13.07
N ALA A 319 -26.74 -18.97 12.39
CA ALA A 319 -27.13 -18.54 11.03
C ALA A 319 -27.87 -17.19 11.03
N ARG A 320 -28.37 -16.75 12.18
CA ARG A 320 -29.03 -15.45 12.34
C ARG A 320 -27.98 -14.43 12.80
N GLU A 321 -27.40 -13.65 11.88
CA GLU A 321 -26.40 -12.63 12.18
C GLU A 321 -26.95 -11.44 13.00
N SER A 322 -28.27 -11.26 13.04
CA SER A 322 -28.98 -10.26 13.86
C SER A 322 -30.42 -10.67 14.08
N VAL A 323 -31.02 -10.17 15.14
CA VAL A 323 -32.48 -10.32 15.39
C VAL A 323 -33.23 -9.58 14.27
N GLN A 324 -33.89 -10.34 13.40
CA GLN A 324 -34.60 -9.80 12.23
C GLN A 324 -35.85 -8.99 12.60
N SER A 325 -36.42 -9.18 13.80
CA SER A 325 -37.57 -8.39 14.27
C SER A 325 -37.46 -8.25 15.80
N GLN A 326 -37.08 -7.07 16.25
CA GLN A 326 -37.27 -6.70 17.65
C GLN A 326 -38.69 -6.12 17.79
N VAL A 327 -39.45 -6.68 18.73
CA VAL A 327 -40.77 -6.18 19.08
C VAL A 327 -40.80 -5.71 20.53
N GLU A 328 -41.71 -4.85 20.85
CA GLU A 328 -41.99 -4.44 22.22
C GLU A 328 -42.78 -5.54 22.94
N PHE A 329 -42.32 -5.98 24.11
CA PHE A 329 -42.97 -6.98 24.95
C PHE A 329 -42.70 -6.74 26.44
N ASP A 330 -43.48 -7.38 27.31
CA ASP A 330 -43.36 -7.26 28.76
C ASP A 330 -42.41 -8.39 29.29
N ILE A 331 -41.23 -7.98 29.79
CA ILE A 331 -40.26 -8.93 30.38
C ILE A 331 -40.74 -9.46 31.74
N SER A 332 -41.56 -8.71 32.47
CA SER A 332 -42.15 -9.14 33.76
C SER A 332 -43.07 -10.32 33.55
N GLU A 333 -43.97 -10.23 32.56
CA GLU A 333 -44.88 -11.33 32.19
C GLU A 333 -44.10 -12.57 31.69
N THR A 334 -43.09 -12.35 30.81
CA THR A 334 -42.22 -13.41 30.28
C THR A 334 -41.54 -14.18 31.43
N MET A 335 -40.97 -13.47 32.40
CA MET A 335 -40.28 -14.07 33.54
C MET A 335 -41.25 -14.87 34.39
N VAL A 336 -42.47 -14.35 34.67
CA VAL A 336 -43.53 -15.07 35.44
C VAL A 336 -43.92 -16.34 34.72
N GLN A 337 -44.16 -16.33 33.42
CA GLN A 337 -44.50 -17.52 32.63
C GLN A 337 -43.41 -18.58 32.70
N VAL A 338 -42.12 -18.19 32.63
CA VAL A 338 -40.98 -19.12 32.76
C VAL A 338 -40.91 -19.69 34.19
N MET A 339 -41.14 -18.90 35.23
CA MET A 339 -41.17 -19.39 36.62
C MET A 339 -42.27 -20.42 36.83
N ILE A 340 -43.49 -20.18 36.30
CA ILE A 340 -44.61 -21.14 36.35
C ILE A 340 -44.22 -22.44 35.64
N SER A 341 -43.58 -22.37 34.47
CA SER A 341 -43.16 -23.55 33.72
C SER A 341 -42.13 -24.43 34.46
N LEU A 342 -41.34 -23.86 35.37
CA LEU A 342 -40.33 -24.54 36.18
C LEU A 342 -40.81 -24.88 37.62
N GLU A 343 -42.00 -24.48 38.01
CA GLU A 343 -42.54 -24.65 39.37
C GLU A 343 -42.43 -26.10 39.88
N GLY A 344 -42.78 -27.11 39.06
CA GLY A 344 -42.66 -28.50 39.39
C GLY A 344 -41.24 -28.96 39.72
N LYS A 345 -40.24 -28.41 38.95
CA LYS A 345 -38.83 -28.70 39.16
C LYS A 345 -38.29 -28.01 40.41
N ILE A 346 -38.68 -26.79 40.67
CA ILE A 346 -38.30 -25.99 41.84
C ILE A 346 -38.82 -26.69 43.13
N LYS A 347 -40.08 -27.05 43.14
CA LYS A 347 -40.70 -27.76 44.27
C LYS A 347 -40.07 -29.14 44.53
N SER A 348 -39.80 -29.90 43.47
CA SER A 348 -39.17 -31.25 43.62
C SER A 348 -37.78 -31.19 44.23
N ARG A 349 -37.11 -30.04 44.17
CA ARG A 349 -35.80 -29.79 44.74
C ARG A 349 -35.84 -29.04 46.09
N GLN A 350 -37.07 -28.84 46.62
CA GLN A 350 -37.29 -28.15 47.91
C GLN A 350 -36.68 -26.69 47.89
N LEU A 351 -36.86 -25.98 46.79
CA LEU A 351 -36.39 -24.62 46.61
C LEU A 351 -37.55 -23.64 46.75
N ASP A 352 -37.28 -22.48 47.33
CA ASP A 352 -38.23 -21.36 47.40
C ASP A 352 -37.92 -20.32 46.28
N MET A 353 -38.89 -19.47 46.01
CA MET A 353 -38.74 -18.35 45.08
C MET A 353 -38.89 -17.03 45.82
N ASP A 354 -37.88 -16.18 45.65
CA ASP A 354 -37.88 -14.76 46.15
C ASP A 354 -37.95 -13.81 44.95
N VAL A 355 -39.13 -13.23 44.77
CA VAL A 355 -39.44 -12.52 43.50
C VAL A 355 -39.63 -11.01 43.75
N HIS A 356 -38.80 -10.22 43.14
CA HIS A 356 -38.83 -8.74 43.19
C HIS A 356 -38.96 -8.19 41.77
N ILE A 357 -40.21 -8.13 41.30
CA ILE A 357 -40.62 -7.63 40.00
C ILE A 357 -41.49 -6.37 40.22
N PRO A 358 -41.30 -5.28 39.46
CA PRO A 358 -42.18 -4.13 39.56
C PRO A 358 -43.66 -4.49 39.28
N ASP A 359 -44.57 -3.81 39.96
CA ASP A 359 -46.04 -4.00 39.72
C ASP A 359 -46.45 -3.47 38.33
N ASP A 360 -45.77 -2.46 37.84
CA ASP A 360 -45.99 -1.95 36.50
C ASP A 360 -45.26 -2.79 35.44
N PRO A 361 -45.85 -3.02 34.26
CA PRO A 361 -45.23 -3.77 33.16
C PRO A 361 -43.92 -3.14 32.73
N VAL A 362 -42.82 -3.94 32.69
CA VAL A 362 -41.52 -3.50 32.20
C VAL A 362 -41.39 -3.86 30.72
N ARG A 363 -41.72 -2.88 29.85
CA ARG A 363 -41.67 -3.06 28.40
C ARG A 363 -40.24 -2.90 27.85
N VAL A 364 -39.83 -3.86 27.05
CA VAL A 364 -38.46 -3.95 26.49
C VAL A 364 -38.49 -4.28 25.00
N TRP A 365 -37.47 -3.89 24.27
CA TRP A 365 -37.26 -4.29 22.88
C TRP A 365 -36.49 -5.60 22.79
N GLY A 366 -37.00 -6.56 22.00
CA GLY A 366 -36.29 -7.81 21.73
C GLY A 366 -37.11 -8.82 20.93
N ASP A 367 -36.55 -10.01 20.75
CA ASP A 367 -37.23 -11.22 20.28
C ASP A 367 -37.82 -11.95 21.51
N PRO A 368 -39.16 -11.98 21.70
CA PRO A 368 -39.78 -12.59 22.88
C PRO A 368 -39.42 -14.08 23.08
N ASP A 369 -39.33 -14.85 21.99
CA ASP A 369 -38.97 -16.25 22.03
C ASP A 369 -37.50 -16.46 22.48
N GLY A 370 -36.59 -15.66 21.91
CA GLY A 370 -35.18 -15.66 22.30
C GLY A 370 -34.99 -15.27 23.76
N ILE A 371 -35.66 -14.19 24.22
CA ILE A 371 -35.53 -13.75 25.62
C ILE A 371 -36.22 -14.74 26.60
N THR A 372 -37.35 -15.34 26.19
CA THR A 372 -37.96 -16.43 26.97
C THR A 372 -36.94 -17.59 27.16
N GLN A 373 -36.20 -17.96 26.12
CA GLN A 373 -35.17 -18.97 26.19
C GLN A 373 -33.98 -18.56 27.12
N VAL A 374 -33.60 -17.27 27.14
CA VAL A 374 -32.61 -16.72 28.10
C VAL A 374 -33.11 -16.91 29.52
N CYS A 375 -34.32 -16.44 29.83
CA CYS A 375 -34.93 -16.59 31.15
C CYS A 375 -35.01 -18.06 31.60
N TYR A 376 -35.48 -18.93 30.70
CA TYR A 376 -35.56 -20.36 30.96
C TYR A 376 -34.21 -20.97 31.28
N ASN A 377 -33.18 -20.72 30.48
CA ASN A 377 -31.85 -21.31 30.71
C ASN A 377 -31.21 -20.83 32.02
N LEU A 378 -31.38 -19.54 32.37
CA LEU A 378 -30.85 -19.02 33.64
C LEU A 378 -31.57 -19.57 34.85
N LEU A 379 -32.92 -19.60 34.81
CA LEU A 379 -33.73 -20.20 35.89
C LEU A 379 -33.54 -21.70 36.01
N ASP A 380 -33.44 -22.46 34.90
CA ASP A 380 -33.15 -23.88 34.88
C ASP A 380 -31.78 -24.18 35.49
N ASN A 381 -30.77 -23.34 35.19
CA ASN A 381 -29.45 -23.43 35.83
C ASN A 381 -29.53 -23.15 37.35
N ALA A 382 -30.20 -22.05 37.73
CA ALA A 382 -30.39 -21.74 39.14
C ALA A 382 -31.07 -22.89 39.90
N ALA A 383 -32.13 -23.46 39.33
CA ALA A 383 -32.82 -24.60 39.92
C ALA A 383 -31.96 -25.89 40.02
N LYS A 384 -31.02 -26.09 39.08
CA LYS A 384 -30.10 -27.25 39.10
C LYS A 384 -29.00 -27.13 40.13
N PHE A 385 -28.43 -25.92 40.29
CA PHE A 385 -27.23 -25.73 41.11
C PHE A 385 -27.52 -25.09 42.46
N ALA A 386 -28.76 -24.72 42.74
CA ALA A 386 -29.17 -24.29 44.10
C ALA A 386 -29.07 -25.44 45.12
N ALA A 387 -28.62 -25.12 46.32
CA ALA A 387 -28.62 -26.04 47.41
C ALA A 387 -30.08 -26.32 47.92
N PRO A 388 -30.44 -27.54 48.27
CA PRO A 388 -31.77 -27.85 48.80
C PRO A 388 -32.13 -26.97 50.00
N GLY A 389 -33.37 -26.48 50.09
CA GLY A 389 -33.82 -25.61 51.19
C GLY A 389 -33.40 -24.15 51.08
N THR A 390 -32.87 -23.74 49.93
CA THR A 390 -32.53 -22.33 49.64
C THR A 390 -33.54 -21.68 48.69
N ALA A 391 -33.45 -20.33 48.50
CA ALA A 391 -34.30 -19.61 47.58
C ALA A 391 -33.55 -19.20 46.31
N ILE A 392 -34.28 -19.23 45.17
CA ILE A 392 -33.87 -18.58 43.93
C ILE A 392 -34.46 -17.19 43.94
N ALA A 393 -33.59 -16.13 43.91
CA ALA A 393 -34.07 -14.76 43.84
C ALA A 393 -34.08 -14.29 42.39
N VAL A 394 -35.20 -13.68 41.97
CA VAL A 394 -35.40 -13.05 40.67
C VAL A 394 -35.74 -11.57 40.88
N THR A 395 -34.92 -10.70 40.33
CA THR A 395 -35.11 -9.26 40.50
C THR A 395 -35.09 -8.56 39.15
N ILE A 396 -36.10 -7.70 38.88
CA ILE A 396 -36.15 -6.82 37.70
C ILE A 396 -36.08 -5.38 38.21
N THR A 397 -35.09 -4.62 37.72
CA THR A 397 -34.95 -3.20 38.01
C THR A 397 -34.71 -2.40 36.73
N THR A 398 -35.13 -1.16 36.74
CA THR A 398 -34.91 -0.25 35.61
C THR A 398 -33.93 0.85 35.99
N LYS A 399 -32.96 1.14 35.12
CA LYS A 399 -32.00 2.24 35.33
C LYS A 399 -31.65 2.90 33.98
N GLY A 400 -32.00 4.18 33.86
CA GLY A 400 -31.82 4.89 32.60
C GLY A 400 -32.63 4.29 31.47
N THR A 401 -32.00 3.87 30.37
CA THR A 401 -32.65 3.27 29.20
C THR A 401 -32.64 1.74 29.20
N LYS A 402 -32.25 1.11 30.32
CA LYS A 402 -32.08 -0.34 30.41
C LYS A 402 -32.87 -0.95 31.56
N ALA A 403 -33.46 -2.11 31.31
CA ALA A 403 -33.90 -3.06 32.32
C ALA A 403 -32.76 -4.01 32.69
N TYR A 404 -32.59 -4.28 33.97
CA TYR A 404 -31.64 -5.22 34.52
C TYR A 404 -32.40 -6.38 35.13
N ILE A 405 -32.14 -7.57 34.64
CA ILE A 405 -32.78 -8.79 35.08
C ILE A 405 -31.75 -9.67 35.78
N SER A 406 -31.91 -9.88 37.07
CA SER A 406 -31.04 -10.70 37.92
C SER A 406 -31.72 -12.02 38.26
N VAL A 407 -30.95 -13.12 38.12
CA VAL A 407 -31.28 -14.44 38.63
C VAL A 407 -30.16 -14.88 39.53
N LYS A 408 -30.50 -15.13 40.82
CA LYS A 408 -29.55 -15.39 41.87
C LYS A 408 -29.91 -16.69 42.60
N ASN A 409 -28.95 -17.54 42.87
CA ASN A 409 -29.14 -18.78 43.66
C ASN A 409 -28.03 -18.95 44.70
N GLN A 410 -28.34 -19.66 45.75
CA GLN A 410 -27.37 -20.13 46.74
C GLN A 410 -26.97 -21.56 46.43
N GLY A 411 -25.68 -21.79 46.32
CA GLY A 411 -25.14 -23.10 45.96
C GLY A 411 -23.61 -23.09 45.99
N GLU A 412 -22.99 -23.96 45.23
CA GLU A 412 -21.55 -24.02 45.13
C GLU A 412 -20.98 -22.79 44.38
N THR A 413 -19.88 -22.22 44.91
CA THR A 413 -19.20 -21.07 44.28
C THR A 413 -18.46 -21.52 43.02
N ILE A 414 -18.65 -20.81 41.93
CA ILE A 414 -17.89 -20.99 40.68
C ILE A 414 -16.48 -20.36 40.87
N PRO A 415 -15.39 -21.13 40.63
CA PRO A 415 -14.04 -20.60 40.74
C PRO A 415 -13.81 -19.38 39.83
N PRO A 416 -13.03 -18.37 40.26
CA PRO A 416 -12.81 -17.14 39.49
C PRO A 416 -12.21 -17.37 38.10
N ASP A 417 -11.36 -18.38 37.95
CA ASP A 417 -10.74 -18.80 36.69
C ASP A 417 -11.74 -19.40 35.70
N GLU A 418 -12.83 -20.01 36.20
CA GLU A 418 -13.89 -20.58 35.37
C GLU A 418 -14.95 -19.55 34.93
N LEU A 419 -15.13 -18.41 35.66
CA LEU A 419 -16.20 -17.44 35.42
C LEU A 419 -16.26 -16.94 33.97
N ASN A 420 -15.12 -16.81 33.32
CA ASN A 420 -15.06 -16.39 31.89
C ASN A 420 -15.40 -17.52 30.93
N MET A 421 -15.20 -18.78 31.36
CA MET A 421 -15.35 -19.97 30.52
C MET A 421 -16.75 -20.59 30.59
N ILE A 422 -17.56 -20.27 31.60
CA ILE A 422 -18.91 -20.86 31.75
C ILE A 422 -19.85 -20.58 30.60
N PHE A 423 -19.55 -19.52 29.80
CA PHE A 423 -20.27 -19.17 28.61
C PHE A 423 -19.74 -19.84 27.33
N ASP A 424 -18.66 -20.65 27.45
CA ASP A 424 -18.10 -21.35 26.29
C ASP A 424 -18.93 -22.63 26.02
N ARG A 425 -18.89 -23.08 24.76
CA ARG A 425 -19.63 -24.28 24.33
C ARG A 425 -19.10 -25.51 25.01
N PHE A 426 -20.01 -26.36 25.48
CA PHE A 426 -19.70 -27.65 26.16
C PHE A 426 -18.88 -27.50 27.43
N HIS A 427 -18.72 -26.26 27.93
CA HIS A 427 -18.02 -26.05 29.18
C HIS A 427 -18.87 -26.55 30.34
N LYS A 428 -18.30 -27.37 31.16
CA LYS A 428 -18.84 -27.84 32.47
C LYS A 428 -17.68 -27.89 33.44
N SER A 429 -17.81 -27.25 34.59
CA SER A 429 -16.85 -27.44 35.67
C SER A 429 -16.81 -28.93 36.07
N ASP A 430 -15.69 -29.42 36.58
CA ASP A 430 -15.57 -30.80 37.00
C ASP A 430 -16.62 -31.17 38.04
N ARG A 431 -17.03 -30.25 38.86
CA ARG A 431 -18.08 -30.38 39.87
C ARG A 431 -19.47 -30.36 39.27
N SER A 432 -19.74 -29.53 38.28
CA SER A 432 -21.05 -29.51 37.60
C SER A 432 -21.32 -30.75 36.81
N ARG A 433 -20.29 -31.50 36.37
CA ARG A 433 -20.41 -32.81 35.73
C ARG A 433 -21.04 -33.88 36.66
N SER A 434 -20.77 -33.78 37.97
CA SER A 434 -21.33 -34.70 38.93
C SER A 434 -22.79 -34.40 39.29
N ILE A 435 -23.19 -33.14 39.29
CA ILE A 435 -24.53 -32.65 39.64
C ILE A 435 -25.49 -32.75 38.45
N ASP A 436 -25.09 -32.28 37.29
CA ASP A 436 -25.89 -32.26 36.04
C ASP A 436 -25.33 -33.27 35.03
N LYS A 437 -25.61 -34.56 35.22
CA LYS A 437 -25.20 -35.61 34.29
C LYS A 437 -25.91 -35.52 32.93
N GLU A 438 -27.07 -34.88 32.87
CA GLU A 438 -27.88 -34.73 31.66
C GLU A 438 -27.61 -33.45 30.86
N GLY A 439 -26.99 -32.45 31.46
CA GLY A 439 -26.65 -31.19 30.79
C GLY A 439 -25.59 -31.38 29.73
N VAL A 440 -25.63 -30.58 28.72
CA VAL A 440 -24.71 -30.61 27.56
C VAL A 440 -23.67 -29.48 27.62
N GLY A 441 -23.82 -28.53 28.55
CA GLY A 441 -22.96 -27.36 28.62
C GLY A 441 -23.22 -26.34 27.49
N LEU A 442 -24.45 -26.30 26.93
CA LEU A 442 -24.83 -25.37 25.87
C LEU A 442 -25.77 -24.24 26.36
N GLY A 443 -26.37 -24.34 27.55
CA GLY A 443 -27.40 -23.42 28.04
C GLY A 443 -26.88 -21.96 28.17
N LEU A 444 -25.75 -21.75 28.87
CA LEU A 444 -25.17 -20.43 29.04
C LEU A 444 -24.56 -19.86 27.75
N TYR A 445 -24.03 -20.73 26.89
CA TYR A 445 -23.61 -20.32 25.54
C TYR A 445 -24.79 -19.76 24.70
N ILE A 446 -25.95 -20.45 24.74
CA ILE A 446 -27.17 -19.97 24.07
C ILE A 446 -27.59 -18.59 24.63
N VAL A 447 -27.58 -18.45 25.97
CA VAL A 447 -27.90 -17.17 26.63
C VAL A 447 -26.99 -16.05 26.10
N LYS A 448 -25.68 -16.27 26.14
CA LYS A 448 -24.71 -15.25 25.65
C LYS A 448 -24.89 -14.94 24.15
N THR A 449 -25.18 -15.97 23.34
CA THR A 449 -25.39 -15.79 21.89
C THR A 449 -26.66 -14.98 21.62
N ILE A 450 -27.76 -15.26 22.28
CA ILE A 450 -29.02 -14.52 22.12
C ILE A 450 -28.83 -13.06 22.55
N LEU A 451 -28.23 -12.80 23.72
CA LEU A 451 -28.00 -11.46 24.21
C LEU A 451 -27.03 -10.66 23.32
N ASN A 452 -25.98 -11.29 22.83
CA ASN A 452 -25.07 -10.65 21.86
C ASN A 452 -25.79 -10.26 20.54
N ASN A 453 -26.69 -11.11 20.02
CA ASN A 453 -27.48 -10.81 18.84
C ASN A 453 -28.43 -9.62 19.07
N HIS A 454 -28.87 -9.41 20.33
CA HIS A 454 -29.64 -8.24 20.77
C HIS A 454 -28.78 -7.02 21.09
N LYS A 455 -27.42 -7.12 21.02
CA LYS A 455 -26.47 -6.08 21.47
C LYS A 455 -26.62 -5.75 22.95
N GLU A 456 -27.01 -6.75 23.75
CA GLU A 456 -27.18 -6.68 25.18
C GLU A 456 -26.06 -7.44 25.90
N ASN A 457 -25.93 -7.21 27.20
CA ASN A 457 -24.84 -7.76 27.97
C ASN A 457 -25.33 -8.73 29.06
N ILE A 458 -24.48 -9.69 29.45
CA ILE A 458 -24.67 -10.53 30.63
C ILE A 458 -23.40 -10.54 31.45
N THR A 459 -23.56 -10.46 32.76
CA THR A 459 -22.49 -10.58 33.76
C THR A 459 -22.82 -11.65 34.74
N VAL A 460 -21.78 -12.24 35.37
CA VAL A 460 -21.91 -13.23 36.40
C VAL A 460 -21.01 -12.87 37.56
N THR A 461 -21.51 -13.05 38.77
CA THR A 461 -20.72 -12.98 40.00
C THR A 461 -20.98 -14.28 40.80
N SER A 462 -19.92 -14.86 41.36
CA SER A 462 -20.05 -16.02 42.23
C SER A 462 -19.08 -15.86 43.39
N LYS A 463 -19.62 -15.72 44.61
CA LYS A 463 -18.85 -15.53 45.81
C LYS A 463 -19.62 -16.01 47.03
N ASP A 464 -18.90 -16.62 47.99
CA ASP A 464 -19.43 -17.05 49.30
C ASP A 464 -20.71 -17.93 49.18
N GLY A 465 -20.73 -18.84 48.18
CA GLY A 465 -21.87 -19.72 47.98
C GLY A 465 -23.06 -19.09 47.25
N VAL A 466 -22.91 -17.90 46.75
CA VAL A 466 -23.98 -17.16 46.00
C VAL A 466 -23.53 -16.92 44.58
N THR A 467 -24.31 -17.35 43.59
CA THR A 467 -24.12 -17.04 42.17
C THR A 467 -25.24 -16.21 41.64
N GLU A 468 -24.90 -15.11 40.99
CA GLU A 468 -25.85 -14.17 40.40
C GLU A 468 -25.51 -13.89 38.93
N PHE A 469 -26.49 -14.09 38.06
CA PHE A 469 -26.45 -13.70 36.64
C PHE A 469 -27.29 -12.48 36.45
N ILE A 470 -26.74 -11.43 35.81
CA ILE A 470 -27.46 -10.20 35.50
C ILE A 470 -27.34 -9.95 33.99
N PHE A 471 -28.47 -9.81 33.30
CA PHE A 471 -28.50 -9.40 31.90
C PHE A 471 -29.31 -8.12 31.69
N THR A 472 -29.06 -7.45 30.58
CA THR A 472 -29.70 -6.18 30.25
C THR A 472 -30.64 -6.32 29.07
N LEU A 473 -31.67 -5.48 29.02
CA LEU A 473 -32.53 -5.26 27.85
C LEU A 473 -32.81 -3.77 27.70
N THR A 474 -32.96 -3.29 26.47
CA THR A 474 -33.30 -1.90 26.19
C THR A 474 -34.78 -1.68 26.47
N LEU A 475 -35.14 -0.66 27.28
CA LEU A 475 -36.51 -0.28 27.57
C LEU A 475 -37.18 0.24 26.29
N ALA A 476 -38.49 -0.01 26.20
CA ALA A 476 -39.33 0.44 25.06
C ALA A 476 -39.85 1.86 25.22
N GLY A 477 -39.25 2.70 26.07
CA GLY A 477 -39.54 4.11 26.20
C GLY A 477 -40.57 4.43 27.28
#